data_f89de2b869bed6ad4c8eff87a1ee9e3e
#
_entry.id   f89de2b869bed6ad4c8eff87a1ee9e3e
#
_cell.length_a   1.000
_cell.length_b   1.000
_cell.length_c   1.000
_cell.angle_alpha   90.00
_cell.angle_beta   90.00
_cell.angle_gamma   90.00
#
_symmetry.space_group_name_H-M   'P 1'
#
loop_
_entity.id
_entity.type
_entity.pdbx_description
1 polymer ?
#
loop_
_entity_poly.entity_id
_entity_poly.type
_entity_poly.pdbx_seq_one_letter_code
_entity_poly.pdbx_strand_id
1 'polypeptide(L)'
;MNTIIKNKFISAVIIILLLANTVSIAYLWLNKKKSHDKHGEAPFELLVKKTGMDETQHEKYRELVHQHRKEVAQIRDNVKKAKESFYELLRENNVSDSILKASAKYVSSEIEQIELINFRHFQKVRAICRSGEQQQKFDDVIREVLEMMSSGPGHPPARGERPPGPAF
;
A
#
# COMPACT_ATOMS: atom_id res chain seq x y z
N MET A 1 40.15 -38.27 -27.06
CA MET A 1 40.64 -37.37 -25.97
C MET A 1 39.90 -36.02 -25.84
N ASN A 2 38.97 -35.71 -26.76
CA ASN A 2 38.27 -34.40 -26.71
C ASN A 2 36.95 -34.35 -25.93
N THR A 3 36.33 -35.48 -25.61
CA THR A 3 35.01 -35.53 -24.94
C THR A 3 35.10 -35.22 -23.42
N ILE A 4 36.19 -35.66 -22.77
CA ILE A 4 36.39 -35.44 -21.34
C ILE A 4 36.70 -33.97 -21.03
N ILE A 5 37.43 -33.29 -21.92
CA ILE A 5 37.74 -31.85 -21.77
C ILE A 5 36.47 -31.00 -21.99
N LYS A 6 35.62 -31.35 -22.97
CA LYS A 6 34.34 -30.68 -23.22
C LYS A 6 33.40 -30.81 -22.00
N ASN A 7 33.31 -31.98 -21.38
CA ASN A 7 32.46 -32.19 -20.21
C ASN A 7 32.94 -31.39 -19.00
N LYS A 8 34.25 -31.30 -18.77
CA LYS A 8 34.82 -30.49 -17.68
C LYS A 8 34.58 -28.99 -17.90
N PHE A 9 34.68 -28.52 -19.15
CA PHE A 9 34.40 -27.14 -19.50
C PHE A 9 32.93 -26.81 -19.31
N ILE A 10 32.01 -27.66 -19.77
CA ILE A 10 30.57 -27.50 -19.59
C ILE A 10 30.20 -27.48 -18.09
N SER A 11 30.79 -28.39 -17.30
CA SER A 11 30.55 -28.40 -15.84
C SER A 11 31.05 -27.13 -15.16
N ALA A 12 32.20 -26.58 -15.55
CA ALA A 12 32.70 -25.32 -15.03
C ALA A 12 31.78 -24.13 -15.37
N VAL A 13 31.26 -24.07 -16.59
CA VAL A 13 30.32 -23.03 -17.00
C VAL A 13 28.99 -23.13 -16.22
N ILE A 14 28.48 -24.33 -16.00
CA ILE A 14 27.25 -24.53 -15.20
C ILE A 14 27.45 -24.08 -13.74
N ILE A 15 28.59 -24.40 -13.15
CA ILE A 15 28.90 -23.98 -11.77
C ILE A 15 28.99 -22.46 -11.67
N ILE A 16 29.64 -21.79 -12.63
CA ILE A 16 29.72 -20.32 -12.66
C ILE A 16 28.33 -19.69 -12.81
N LEU A 17 27.46 -20.22 -13.66
CA LEU A 17 26.09 -19.74 -13.84
C LEU A 17 25.24 -19.93 -12.57
N LEU A 18 25.39 -21.05 -11.88
CA LEU A 18 24.70 -21.30 -10.61
C LEU A 18 25.18 -20.34 -9.52
N LEU A 19 26.48 -20.08 -9.42
CA LEU A 19 27.03 -19.11 -8.48
C LEU A 19 26.55 -17.68 -8.79
N ALA A 20 26.53 -17.27 -10.05
CA ALA A 20 26.02 -15.96 -10.45
C ALA A 20 24.53 -15.80 -10.10
N ASN A 21 23.72 -16.83 -10.32
CA ASN A 21 22.31 -16.81 -9.97
C ASN A 21 22.09 -16.75 -8.45
N THR A 22 22.83 -17.51 -7.66
CA THR A 22 22.72 -17.47 -6.18
C THR A 22 23.13 -16.11 -5.61
N VAL A 23 24.19 -15.48 -6.14
CA VAL A 23 24.60 -14.13 -5.76
C VAL A 23 23.53 -13.10 -6.14
N SER A 24 22.93 -13.22 -7.32
CA SER A 24 21.85 -12.33 -7.77
C SER A 24 20.61 -12.46 -6.87
N ILE A 25 20.21 -13.67 -6.52
CA ILE A 25 19.07 -13.91 -5.62
C ILE A 25 19.37 -13.37 -4.22
N ALA A 26 20.56 -13.61 -3.69
CA ALA A 26 20.98 -13.08 -2.38
C ALA A 26 21.00 -11.54 -2.39
N TYR A 27 21.53 -10.93 -3.45
CA TYR A 27 21.52 -9.46 -3.63
C TYR A 27 20.09 -8.89 -3.67
N LEU A 28 19.19 -9.50 -4.42
CA LEU A 28 17.79 -9.09 -4.47
C LEU A 28 17.09 -9.27 -3.12
N TRP A 29 17.41 -10.33 -2.40
CA TRP A 29 16.81 -10.60 -1.08
C TRP A 29 17.31 -9.62 -0.01
N LEU A 30 18.59 -9.30 0.00
CA LEU A 30 19.18 -8.29 0.87
C LEU A 30 18.68 -6.87 0.55
N ASN A 31 18.51 -6.53 -0.74
CA ASN A 31 17.96 -5.24 -1.15
C ASN A 31 16.45 -5.13 -0.91
N LYS A 32 15.69 -6.23 -0.98
CA LYS A 32 14.26 -6.24 -0.67
C LYS A 32 13.99 -5.85 0.79
N LYS A 33 14.90 -6.19 1.71
CA LYS A 33 14.83 -5.79 3.12
C LYS A 33 15.02 -4.27 3.31
N LYS A 34 15.83 -3.61 2.46
CA LYS A 34 16.05 -2.14 2.48
C LYS A 34 14.95 -1.35 1.77
N SER A 35 14.22 -1.97 0.84
CA SER A 35 13.15 -1.30 0.10
C SER A 35 11.82 -1.23 0.88
N HIS A 36 11.62 -2.08 1.88
CA HIS A 36 10.38 -2.07 2.69
C HIS A 36 10.32 -0.87 3.65
N ASP A 37 11.47 -0.33 4.07
CA ASP A 37 11.52 0.84 4.95
C ASP A 37 11.36 2.17 4.19
N LYS A 38 11.72 2.22 2.89
CA LYS A 38 11.65 3.47 2.10
C LYS A 38 10.24 3.86 1.65
N HIS A 39 9.28 2.93 1.59
CA HIS A 39 7.90 3.24 1.17
C HIS A 39 6.99 3.73 2.32
N GLY A 40 7.42 3.59 3.57
CA GLY A 40 6.65 4.02 4.74
C GLY A 40 7.07 5.38 5.30
N GLU A 41 8.29 5.85 5.02
CA GLU A 41 8.80 7.12 5.54
C GLU A 41 8.45 8.33 4.66
N ALA A 42 8.43 8.15 3.33
CA ALA A 42 8.25 9.27 2.41
C ALA A 42 6.99 10.13 2.65
N PRO A 43 5.77 9.57 2.86
CA PRO A 43 4.59 10.39 3.17
C PRO A 43 4.64 11.02 4.56
N PHE A 44 5.25 10.32 5.54
CA PHE A 44 5.41 10.81 6.90
C PHE A 44 6.35 12.01 6.97
N GLU A 45 7.55 11.87 6.42
CA GLU A 45 8.57 12.92 6.37
C GLU A 45 8.11 14.13 5.55
N LEU A 46 7.40 13.87 4.44
CA LEU A 46 6.83 14.90 3.61
C LEU A 46 5.84 15.78 4.38
N LEU A 47 4.95 15.17 5.16
CA LEU A 47 3.97 15.89 5.97
C LEU A 47 4.65 16.76 7.01
N VAL A 48 5.59 16.21 7.79
CA VAL A 48 6.35 16.95 8.81
C VAL A 48 7.06 18.16 8.19
N LYS A 49 7.74 17.97 7.06
CA LYS A 49 8.46 19.02 6.35
C LYS A 49 7.53 20.09 5.78
N LYS A 50 6.43 19.70 5.14
CA LYS A 50 5.48 20.66 4.54
C LYS A 50 4.73 21.48 5.59
N THR A 51 4.35 20.88 6.72
CA THR A 51 3.62 21.56 7.78
C THR A 51 4.52 22.37 8.71
N GLY A 52 5.84 22.12 8.70
CA GLY A 52 6.78 22.76 9.62
C GLY A 52 6.55 22.40 11.08
N MET A 53 6.24 21.11 11.35
CA MET A 53 6.07 20.60 12.72
C MET A 53 7.37 20.73 13.50
N ASP A 54 7.27 21.16 14.77
CA ASP A 54 8.39 21.13 15.72
C ASP A 54 8.63 19.68 16.22
N GLU A 55 9.75 19.47 16.95
CA GLU A 55 10.14 18.15 17.44
C GLU A 55 9.05 17.49 18.31
N THR A 56 8.39 18.26 19.16
CA THR A 56 7.30 17.77 20.03
C THR A 56 6.09 17.32 19.22
N GLN A 57 5.76 18.08 18.16
CA GLN A 57 4.68 17.70 17.22
C GLN A 57 5.06 16.47 16.41
N HIS A 58 6.32 16.39 15.98
CA HIS A 58 6.86 15.26 15.23
C HIS A 58 6.78 13.95 16.05
N GLU A 59 7.17 13.99 17.32
CA GLU A 59 7.06 12.80 18.19
C GLU A 59 5.61 12.36 18.39
N LYS A 60 4.70 13.28 18.66
CA LYS A 60 3.27 12.97 18.77
C LYS A 60 2.72 12.38 17.49
N TYR A 61 3.12 12.92 16.33
CA TYR A 61 2.70 12.39 15.04
C TYR A 61 3.23 10.97 14.83
N ARG A 62 4.48 10.68 15.18
CA ARG A 62 5.07 9.33 15.09
C ARG A 62 4.26 8.31 15.92
N GLU A 63 3.86 8.69 17.13
CA GLU A 63 3.02 7.84 17.97
C GLU A 63 1.65 7.59 17.34
N LEU A 64 0.99 8.62 16.81
CA LEU A 64 -0.29 8.48 16.09
C LEU A 64 -0.18 7.59 14.88
N VAL A 65 0.91 7.69 14.10
CA VAL A 65 1.15 6.81 12.95
C VAL A 65 1.34 5.36 13.39
N HIS A 66 2.08 5.12 14.48
CA HIS A 66 2.26 3.77 15.01
C HIS A 66 0.93 3.15 15.47
N GLN A 67 0.12 3.91 16.21
CA GLN A 67 -1.21 3.48 16.64
C GLN A 67 -2.12 3.19 15.45
N HIS A 68 -2.19 4.11 14.47
CA HIS A 68 -2.98 3.95 13.25
C HIS A 68 -2.60 2.70 12.46
N ARG A 69 -1.30 2.44 12.27
CA ARG A 69 -0.82 1.23 11.57
C ARG A 69 -1.28 -0.05 12.26
N LYS A 70 -1.26 -0.08 13.60
CA LYS A 70 -1.73 -1.22 14.39
C LYS A 70 -3.24 -1.44 14.23
N GLU A 71 -4.04 -0.38 14.35
CA GLU A 71 -5.50 -0.42 14.19
C GLU A 71 -5.89 -0.88 12.78
N VAL A 72 -5.28 -0.29 11.74
CA VAL A 72 -5.54 -0.67 10.34
C VAL A 72 -5.13 -2.12 10.07
N ALA A 73 -4.01 -2.60 10.61
CA ALA A 73 -3.58 -3.99 10.42
C ALA A 73 -4.60 -4.97 11.00
N GLN A 74 -5.17 -4.67 12.17
CA GLN A 74 -6.19 -5.49 12.80
C GLN A 74 -7.47 -5.55 11.95
N ILE A 75 -7.96 -4.41 11.46
CA ILE A 75 -9.18 -4.40 10.62
C ILE A 75 -8.93 -5.06 9.26
N ARG A 76 -7.74 -4.90 8.68
CA ARG A 76 -7.39 -5.63 7.43
C ARG A 76 -7.44 -7.14 7.59
N ASP A 77 -7.05 -7.67 8.74
CA ASP A 77 -7.21 -9.10 9.05
C ASP A 77 -8.70 -9.49 9.14
N ASN A 78 -9.53 -8.66 9.75
CA ASN A 78 -10.99 -8.86 9.78
C ASN A 78 -11.58 -8.83 8.36
N VAL A 79 -11.23 -7.84 7.53
CA VAL A 79 -11.66 -7.76 6.12
C VAL A 79 -11.26 -9.03 5.35
N LYS A 80 -10.04 -9.52 5.58
CA LYS A 80 -9.57 -10.77 4.96
C LYS A 80 -10.46 -11.94 5.36
N LYS A 81 -10.70 -12.15 6.64
CA LYS A 81 -11.57 -13.22 7.17
C LYS A 81 -13.00 -13.11 6.66
N ALA A 82 -13.56 -11.90 6.64
CA ALA A 82 -14.89 -11.64 6.11
C ALA A 82 -15.00 -12.01 4.62
N LYS A 83 -13.97 -11.67 3.81
CA LYS A 83 -13.89 -12.05 2.40
C LYS A 83 -13.73 -13.55 2.24
N GLU A 84 -12.88 -14.21 3.02
CA GLU A 84 -12.72 -15.67 3.00
C GLU A 84 -14.07 -16.37 3.23
N SER A 85 -14.79 -15.99 4.30
CA SER A 85 -16.12 -16.54 4.60
C SER A 85 -17.14 -16.22 3.48
N PHE A 86 -17.10 -15.02 2.90
CA PHE A 86 -17.98 -14.69 1.78
C PHE A 86 -17.73 -15.57 0.55
N TYR A 87 -16.47 -15.80 0.19
CA TYR A 87 -16.11 -16.61 -0.97
C TYR A 87 -16.20 -18.13 -0.71
N GLU A 88 -16.22 -18.58 0.56
CA GLU A 88 -16.55 -19.96 0.89
C GLU A 88 -17.96 -20.37 0.46
N LEU A 89 -18.89 -19.41 0.38
CA LEU A 89 -20.25 -19.64 -0.16
C LEU A 89 -20.25 -20.16 -1.60
N LEU A 90 -19.16 -20.00 -2.37
CA LEU A 90 -19.03 -20.59 -3.72
C LEU A 90 -19.03 -22.12 -3.73
N ARG A 91 -18.80 -22.75 -2.58
CA ARG A 91 -18.85 -24.22 -2.45
C ARG A 91 -20.28 -24.75 -2.31
N GLU A 92 -21.23 -23.87 -2.00
CA GLU A 92 -22.63 -24.20 -1.85
C GLU A 92 -23.34 -24.23 -3.21
N ASN A 93 -24.14 -25.26 -3.48
CA ASN A 93 -24.85 -25.39 -4.76
C ASN A 93 -25.96 -24.34 -4.97
N ASN A 94 -26.56 -23.88 -3.86
CA ASN A 94 -27.68 -22.91 -3.89
C ASN A 94 -27.55 -21.93 -2.72
N VAL A 95 -26.98 -20.77 -2.95
CA VAL A 95 -26.92 -19.67 -1.97
C VAL A 95 -28.04 -18.70 -2.28
N SER A 96 -28.89 -18.41 -1.30
CA SER A 96 -29.94 -17.43 -1.49
C SER A 96 -29.39 -16.00 -1.60
N ASP A 97 -30.06 -15.16 -2.38
CA ASP A 97 -29.71 -13.72 -2.53
C ASP A 97 -29.64 -12.98 -1.19
N SER A 98 -30.45 -13.37 -0.21
CA SER A 98 -30.42 -12.77 1.12
C SER A 98 -29.12 -13.05 1.86
N ILE A 99 -28.61 -14.29 1.79
CA ILE A 99 -27.32 -14.68 2.36
C ILE A 99 -26.18 -13.97 1.66
N LEU A 100 -26.17 -13.94 0.32
CA LEU A 100 -25.16 -13.22 -0.45
C LEU A 100 -25.08 -11.73 -0.08
N LYS A 101 -26.26 -11.06 -0.03
CA LYS A 101 -26.34 -9.65 0.34
C LYS A 101 -25.90 -9.39 1.77
N ALA A 102 -26.30 -10.24 2.72
CA ALA A 102 -25.88 -10.10 4.12
C ALA A 102 -24.36 -10.26 4.28
N SER A 103 -23.78 -11.29 3.64
CA SER A 103 -22.33 -11.54 3.69
C SER A 103 -21.53 -10.43 3.00
N ALA A 104 -21.99 -9.94 1.85
CA ALA A 104 -21.36 -8.81 1.17
C ALA A 104 -21.43 -7.53 2.00
N LYS A 105 -22.56 -7.26 2.68
CA LYS A 105 -22.73 -6.13 3.60
C LYS A 105 -21.75 -6.24 4.78
N TYR A 106 -21.54 -7.45 5.31
CA TYR A 106 -20.56 -7.66 6.39
C TYR A 106 -19.13 -7.31 5.91
N VAL A 107 -18.72 -7.78 4.73
CA VAL A 107 -17.43 -7.37 4.14
C VAL A 107 -17.32 -5.86 4.00
N SER A 108 -18.38 -5.21 3.51
CA SER A 108 -18.40 -3.76 3.32
C SER A 108 -18.30 -3.00 4.64
N SER A 109 -18.93 -3.48 5.71
CA SER A 109 -18.85 -2.85 7.03
C SER A 109 -17.45 -2.91 7.64
N GLU A 110 -16.71 -4.00 7.41
CA GLU A 110 -15.30 -4.09 7.83
C GLU A 110 -14.40 -3.12 7.04
N ILE A 111 -14.68 -2.92 5.74
CA ILE A 111 -13.96 -1.93 4.92
C ILE A 111 -14.27 -0.51 5.41
N GLU A 112 -15.53 -0.20 5.72
CA GLU A 112 -15.93 1.09 6.29
C GLU A 112 -15.15 1.45 7.56
N GLN A 113 -14.84 0.47 8.41
CA GLN A 113 -14.03 0.72 9.62
C GLN A 113 -12.63 1.25 9.28
N ILE A 114 -12.02 0.83 8.17
CA ILE A 114 -10.72 1.37 7.73
C ILE A 114 -10.84 2.87 7.42
N GLU A 115 -11.88 3.27 6.70
CA GLU A 115 -12.10 4.69 6.36
C GLU A 115 -12.35 5.55 7.61
N LEU A 116 -13.12 5.03 8.57
CA LEU A 116 -13.35 5.72 9.85
C LEU A 116 -12.06 5.86 10.67
N ILE A 117 -11.20 4.84 10.68
CA ILE A 117 -9.89 4.88 11.34
C ILE A 117 -8.98 5.90 10.63
N ASN A 118 -8.93 5.90 9.29
CA ASN A 118 -8.18 6.86 8.50
C ASN A 118 -8.61 8.30 8.83
N PHE A 119 -9.92 8.58 8.80
CA PHE A 119 -10.46 9.90 9.10
C PHE A 119 -10.09 10.36 10.52
N ARG A 120 -10.30 9.49 11.52
CA ARG A 120 -9.96 9.80 12.92
C ARG A 120 -8.45 10.04 13.11
N HIS A 121 -7.62 9.29 12.41
CA HIS A 121 -6.18 9.52 12.41
C HIS A 121 -5.84 10.90 11.85
N PHE A 122 -6.34 11.27 10.69
CA PHE A 122 -6.11 12.61 10.12
C PHE A 122 -6.64 13.73 10.99
N GLN A 123 -7.79 13.53 11.63
CA GLN A 123 -8.34 14.49 12.59
C GLN A 123 -7.41 14.70 13.80
N LYS A 124 -6.86 13.61 14.37
CA LYS A 124 -5.88 13.69 15.46
C LYS A 124 -4.58 14.38 15.02
N VAL A 125 -4.09 14.07 13.81
CA VAL A 125 -2.87 14.71 13.27
C VAL A 125 -3.10 16.19 12.99
N ARG A 126 -4.25 16.58 12.44
CA ARG A 126 -4.62 17.99 12.26
C ARG A 126 -4.67 18.75 13.59
N ALA A 127 -5.15 18.10 14.64
CA ALA A 127 -5.20 18.70 15.99
C ALA A 127 -3.82 18.95 16.64
N ILE A 128 -2.76 18.26 16.17
CA ILE A 128 -1.38 18.57 16.61
C ILE A 128 -0.90 19.90 16.02
N CYS A 129 -1.40 20.30 14.84
CA CYS A 129 -1.06 21.57 14.18
C CYS A 129 -1.57 22.74 15.04
N ARG A 130 -0.64 23.58 15.55
CA ARG A 130 -0.94 24.64 16.53
C ARG A 130 -1.43 25.93 15.92
N SER A 131 -1.07 26.20 14.66
CA SER A 131 -1.46 27.43 13.96
C SER A 131 -2.40 27.14 12.81
N GLY A 132 -3.21 28.14 12.42
CA GLY A 132 -4.06 28.05 11.23
C GLY A 132 -3.26 27.79 9.96
N GLU A 133 -2.05 28.34 9.85
CA GLU A 133 -1.13 28.10 8.73
C GLU A 133 -0.68 26.64 8.66
N GLN A 134 -0.30 26.03 9.80
CA GLN A 134 0.05 24.62 9.84
C GLN A 134 -1.12 23.73 9.44
N GLN A 135 -2.34 24.06 9.92
CA GLN A 135 -3.55 23.32 9.57
C GLN A 135 -3.86 23.43 8.08
N GLN A 136 -3.71 24.60 7.50
CA GLN A 136 -3.90 24.79 6.06
C GLN A 136 -2.91 23.96 5.24
N LYS A 137 -1.64 23.96 5.61
CA LYS A 137 -0.60 23.15 4.96
C LYS A 137 -0.89 21.65 5.12
N PHE A 138 -1.40 21.23 6.26
CA PHE A 138 -1.85 19.85 6.48
C PHE A 138 -3.00 19.49 5.53
N ASP A 139 -4.03 20.31 5.47
CA ASP A 139 -5.21 20.10 4.61
C ASP A 139 -4.80 19.99 3.13
N ASP A 140 -3.83 20.79 2.68
CA ASP A 140 -3.29 20.75 1.31
C ASP A 140 -2.52 19.44 1.04
N VAL A 141 -1.71 18.98 1.99
CA VAL A 141 -1.01 17.68 1.86
C VAL A 141 -1.98 16.51 1.79
N ILE A 142 -3.03 16.52 2.63
CA ILE A 142 -4.05 15.46 2.58
C ILE A 142 -4.76 15.45 1.23
N ARG A 143 -5.08 16.61 0.67
CA ARG A 143 -5.67 16.71 -0.67
C ARG A 143 -4.76 16.09 -1.73
N GLU A 144 -3.46 16.42 -1.75
CA GLU A 144 -2.49 15.82 -2.66
C GLU A 144 -2.43 14.29 -2.51
N VAL A 145 -2.44 13.77 -1.29
CA VAL A 145 -2.43 12.32 -1.03
C VAL A 145 -3.68 11.65 -1.58
N LEU A 146 -4.86 12.25 -1.38
CA LEU A 146 -6.12 11.72 -1.91
C LEU A 146 -6.14 11.74 -3.43
N GLU A 147 -5.64 12.80 -4.07
CA GLU A 147 -5.51 12.88 -5.53
C GLU A 147 -4.56 11.80 -6.07
N MET A 148 -3.41 11.59 -5.43
CA MET A 148 -2.50 10.51 -5.82
C MET A 148 -3.13 9.12 -5.67
N MET A 149 -3.93 8.90 -4.62
CA MET A 149 -4.62 7.62 -4.42
C MET A 149 -5.74 7.39 -5.45
N SER A 150 -6.43 8.44 -5.87
CA SER A 150 -7.48 8.38 -6.90
C SER A 150 -6.93 8.26 -8.33
N SER A 151 -5.71 8.77 -8.56
CA SER A 151 -5.03 8.76 -9.87
C SER A 151 -4.19 7.49 -10.13
N GLY A 152 -4.32 6.44 -9.30
CA GLY A 152 -3.58 5.18 -9.43
C GLY A 152 -3.78 4.49 -10.79
N PRO A 153 -2.86 3.60 -11.21
CA PRO A 153 -2.89 2.95 -12.52
C PRO A 153 -4.10 2.01 -12.67
N GLY A 154 -5.24 2.54 -12.99
CA GLY A 154 -6.50 1.81 -13.15
C GLY A 154 -7.75 2.67 -13.09
N HIS A 155 -7.63 3.95 -12.74
CA HIS A 155 -8.77 4.88 -12.88
C HIS A 155 -8.71 5.52 -14.26
N PRO A 156 -9.74 5.36 -15.11
CA PRO A 156 -9.85 6.15 -16.33
C PRO A 156 -9.89 7.63 -15.95
N PRO A 157 -9.22 8.53 -16.70
CA PRO A 157 -9.27 9.96 -16.42
C PRO A 157 -10.72 10.42 -16.36
N ALA A 158 -11.02 11.28 -15.40
CA ALA A 158 -12.35 11.86 -15.24
C ALA A 158 -12.83 12.37 -16.59
N ARG A 159 -14.06 12.01 -16.95
CA ARG A 159 -14.71 12.27 -18.24
C ARG A 159 -14.87 13.79 -18.47
N GLY A 160 -13.81 14.45 -18.95
CA GLY A 160 -13.81 15.90 -19.12
C GLY A 160 -12.91 16.45 -20.21
N GLU A 161 -11.84 15.72 -20.58
CA GLU A 161 -10.92 16.24 -21.59
C GLU A 161 -10.59 15.16 -22.63
N ARG A 162 -11.55 14.93 -23.54
CA ARG A 162 -11.20 14.30 -24.81
C ARG A 162 -10.72 15.41 -25.75
N PRO A 163 -9.44 15.44 -26.17
CA PRO A 163 -9.00 16.38 -27.18
C PRO A 163 -9.85 16.18 -28.45
N PRO A 164 -10.19 17.27 -29.19
CA PRO A 164 -10.95 17.16 -30.43
C PRO A 164 -10.21 16.25 -31.40
N GLY A 165 -10.89 15.21 -31.89
CA GLY A 165 -10.39 14.33 -32.92
C GLY A 165 -10.02 15.11 -34.19
N PRO A 166 -9.08 14.63 -35.01
CA PRO A 166 -8.70 15.29 -36.23
C PRO A 166 -9.93 15.37 -37.17
N ALA A 167 -10.21 16.60 -37.62
CA ALA A 167 -11.22 16.84 -38.65
C ALA A 167 -10.73 16.20 -39.96
N PHE A 168 -11.53 15.26 -40.53
CA PHE A 168 -11.43 14.79 -41.90
C PHE A 168 -12.44 15.55 -42.74
#